data_0126bb9f2c4503a9b07c773b63cf4481
#
_entry.id   0126bb9f2c4503a9b07c773b63cf4481
#
_cell.length_a   1.000
_cell.length_b   1.000
_cell.length_c   1.000
_cell.angle_alpha   90.00
_cell.angle_beta   90.00
_cell.angle_gamma   90.00
#
_symmetry.space_group_name_H-M   'P 1'
#
loop_
_entity.id
_entity.type
_entity.pdbx_description
1 polymer ?
#
loop_
_entity_poly.entity_id
_entity_poly.type
_entity_poly.pdbx_seq_one_letter_code
_entity_poly.pdbx_strand_id
1 'polypeptide(L)'
;GHRICNDCMKACIYQKQEPVNIPEIETTTLTDVLHLPWGVEIYDLLTRWNPLRQEQFIPKPYNHYKILIAGLGPAGFTMAYYLLMEGCHVTGFDGLKIESLAQSYIDNPIYDYESITESLDERMMTGFGGVAEYGITVRWDKNFLKLIYITLMRRKQFQAIGNVRFGGTITIEDTQRLGFDHLCIAVGAGLPKALPIPGSLAPGMRQANDFLMALQLTGAL
;
A
#
# COMPACT_ATOMS: atom_id res chain seq x y z
N GLY A 1 -9.22 1.76 -7.58
CA GLY A 1 -9.92 2.60 -6.65
C GLY A 1 -9.34 2.53 -5.25
N HIS A 2 -9.45 3.59 -4.50
CA HIS A 2 -9.00 3.62 -3.10
C HIS A 2 -9.96 4.46 -2.25
N ARG A 3 -10.09 4.10 -0.98
CA ARG A 3 -10.96 4.80 -0.02
C ARG A 3 -10.17 5.67 0.96
N ILE A 4 -8.94 6.04 0.63
CA ILE A 4 -8.04 6.81 1.50
C ILE A 4 -8.43 8.29 1.53
N CYS A 5 -8.90 8.86 0.41
CA CYS A 5 -9.39 10.24 0.33
C CYS A 5 -10.85 10.30 -0.13
N ASN A 6 -11.47 11.47 0.03
CA ASN A 6 -12.85 11.76 -0.40
C ASN A 6 -12.90 12.99 -1.30
N ASP A 7 -11.85 13.27 -2.05
CA ASP A 7 -11.77 14.52 -2.82
C ASP A 7 -12.81 14.54 -3.94
N CYS A 8 -13.14 13.39 -4.55
CA CYS A 8 -14.23 13.27 -5.50
C CYS A 8 -15.59 13.62 -4.88
N MET A 9 -15.85 13.23 -3.63
CA MET A 9 -17.08 13.59 -2.91
C MET A 9 -17.09 15.08 -2.56
N LYS A 10 -15.95 15.66 -2.17
CA LYS A 10 -15.81 17.09 -1.88
C LYS A 10 -16.00 17.95 -3.14
N ALA A 11 -15.61 17.45 -4.29
CA ALA A 11 -15.75 18.13 -5.58
C ALA A 11 -17.09 17.80 -6.29
N CYS A 12 -17.94 16.96 -5.71
CA CYS A 12 -19.23 16.60 -6.28
C CYS A 12 -20.16 17.82 -6.35
N ILE A 13 -20.93 17.96 -7.42
CA ILE A 13 -21.95 19.03 -7.53
C ILE A 13 -23.01 18.92 -6.45
N TYR A 14 -23.23 17.75 -5.89
CA TYR A 14 -24.18 17.46 -4.80
C TYR A 14 -23.54 17.51 -3.41
N GLN A 15 -22.30 18.03 -3.28
CA GLN A 15 -21.55 18.02 -2.01
C GLN A 15 -22.29 18.61 -0.81
N LYS A 16 -23.22 19.58 -1.06
CA LYS A 16 -24.00 20.24 0.00
C LYS A 16 -25.28 19.51 0.39
N GLN A 17 -25.70 18.54 -0.39
CA GLN A 17 -26.83 17.66 -0.11
C GLN A 17 -26.31 16.28 0.30
N GLU A 18 -26.22 15.39 -0.66
CA GLU A 18 -25.70 14.05 -0.51
C GLU A 18 -24.72 13.76 -1.67
N PRO A 19 -23.41 13.86 -1.44
CA PRO A 19 -22.43 13.63 -2.49
C PRO A 19 -22.43 12.19 -2.94
N VAL A 20 -22.21 11.95 -4.23
CA VAL A 20 -22.04 10.59 -4.77
C VAL A 20 -20.82 9.94 -4.12
N ASN A 21 -21.01 8.78 -3.52
CA ASN A 21 -19.95 8.02 -2.86
C ASN A 21 -19.10 7.24 -3.87
N ILE A 22 -18.33 7.96 -4.68
CA ILE A 22 -17.44 7.36 -5.69
C ILE A 22 -16.47 6.34 -5.10
N PRO A 23 -15.83 6.56 -3.93
CA PRO A 23 -14.94 5.58 -3.33
C PRO A 23 -15.61 4.23 -3.06
N GLU A 24 -16.88 4.23 -2.69
CA GLU A 24 -17.63 2.99 -2.47
C GLU A 24 -17.94 2.28 -3.80
N ILE A 25 -18.34 3.02 -4.81
CA ILE A 25 -18.58 2.47 -6.15
C ILE A 25 -17.30 1.81 -6.71
N GLU A 26 -16.15 2.48 -6.59
CA GLU A 26 -14.87 1.93 -7.00
C GLU A 26 -14.51 0.65 -6.24
N THR A 27 -14.73 0.65 -4.92
CA THR A 27 -14.46 -0.53 -4.07
C THR A 27 -15.38 -1.68 -4.41
N THR A 28 -16.67 -1.44 -4.58
CA THR A 28 -17.66 -2.47 -4.96
C THR A 28 -17.31 -3.08 -6.30
N THR A 29 -16.99 -2.25 -7.30
CA THR A 29 -16.57 -2.74 -8.63
C THR A 29 -15.30 -3.60 -8.53
N LEU A 30 -14.32 -3.21 -7.73
CA LEU A 30 -13.11 -4.01 -7.51
C LEU A 30 -13.46 -5.35 -6.83
N THR A 31 -14.30 -5.30 -5.80
CA THR A 31 -14.73 -6.50 -5.07
C THR A 31 -15.47 -7.47 -5.99
N ASP A 32 -16.38 -6.98 -6.82
CA ASP A 32 -17.11 -7.80 -7.79
C ASP A 32 -16.17 -8.51 -8.77
N VAL A 33 -15.14 -7.80 -9.25
CA VAL A 33 -14.12 -8.39 -10.13
C VAL A 33 -13.29 -9.44 -9.40
N LEU A 34 -12.89 -9.19 -8.16
CA LEU A 34 -12.08 -10.12 -7.38
C LEU A 34 -12.81 -11.43 -7.07
N HIS A 35 -14.13 -11.40 -6.88
CA HIS A 35 -14.96 -12.59 -6.65
C HIS A 35 -15.28 -13.39 -7.93
N LEU A 36 -14.89 -12.91 -9.11
CA LEU A 36 -14.93 -13.73 -10.32
C LEU A 36 -13.89 -14.86 -10.23
N PRO A 37 -14.13 -16.01 -10.87
CA PRO A 37 -13.07 -17.00 -11.09
C PRO A 37 -11.86 -16.32 -11.74
N TRP A 38 -10.68 -16.52 -11.17
CA TRP A 38 -9.44 -15.84 -11.60
C TRP A 38 -9.45 -14.32 -11.39
N GLY A 39 -10.30 -13.78 -10.50
CA GLY A 39 -10.43 -12.35 -10.27
C GLY A 39 -9.12 -11.65 -9.93
N VAL A 40 -8.26 -12.28 -9.13
CA VAL A 40 -6.91 -11.77 -8.80
C VAL A 40 -6.04 -11.68 -10.05
N GLU A 41 -6.12 -12.66 -10.94
CA GLU A 41 -5.35 -12.68 -12.18
C GLU A 41 -5.87 -11.64 -13.19
N ILE A 42 -7.19 -11.45 -13.24
CA ILE A 42 -7.82 -10.38 -14.04
C ILE A 42 -7.35 -9.02 -13.53
N TYR A 43 -7.34 -8.81 -12.21
CA TYR A 43 -6.83 -7.57 -11.62
C TYR A 43 -5.34 -7.36 -11.96
N ASP A 44 -4.49 -8.36 -11.76
CA ASP A 44 -3.06 -8.26 -12.07
C ASP A 44 -2.82 -7.99 -13.56
N LEU A 45 -3.60 -8.60 -14.45
CA LEU A 45 -3.55 -8.33 -15.89
C LEU A 45 -3.91 -6.87 -16.19
N LEU A 46 -5.04 -6.37 -15.65
CA LEU A 46 -5.52 -5.01 -15.91
C LEU A 46 -4.61 -3.92 -15.31
N THR A 47 -3.77 -4.25 -14.33
CA THR A 47 -2.73 -3.34 -13.83
C THR A 47 -1.57 -3.20 -14.81
N ARG A 48 -1.39 -4.12 -15.75
CA ARG A 48 -0.32 -4.11 -16.77
C ARG A 48 -0.84 -3.73 -18.16
N TRP A 49 -2.06 -4.10 -18.46
CA TRP A 49 -2.68 -3.84 -19.74
C TRP A 49 -4.18 -3.60 -19.56
N ASN A 50 -4.69 -2.51 -20.10
CA ASN A 50 -6.10 -2.17 -20.03
C ASN A 50 -6.66 -1.92 -21.43
N PRO A 51 -7.56 -2.77 -21.93
CA PRO A 51 -8.10 -2.66 -23.28
C PRO A 51 -8.89 -1.37 -23.55
N LEU A 52 -9.33 -0.69 -22.49
CA LEU A 52 -10.08 0.57 -22.61
C LEU A 52 -9.17 1.80 -22.75
N ARG A 53 -7.86 1.66 -22.59
CA ARG A 53 -6.91 2.76 -22.80
C ARG A 53 -6.48 2.81 -24.26
N GLN A 54 -6.51 4.01 -24.84
CA GLN A 54 -5.97 4.24 -26.19
C GLN A 54 -4.46 4.08 -26.22
N GLU A 55 -3.77 4.63 -25.22
CA GLU A 55 -2.33 4.40 -25.01
C GLU A 55 -2.13 3.36 -23.91
N GLN A 56 -1.48 2.26 -24.28
CA GLN A 56 -1.22 1.16 -23.33
C GLN A 56 0.02 1.44 -22.50
N PHE A 57 -0.11 1.35 -21.19
CA PHE A 57 1.02 1.27 -20.27
C PHE A 57 1.42 -0.21 -20.14
N ILE A 58 2.23 -0.68 -21.07
CA ILE A 58 2.83 -2.01 -20.99
C ILE A 58 4.16 -1.90 -20.24
N PRO A 59 4.51 -2.84 -19.35
CA PRO A 59 5.80 -2.82 -18.69
C PRO A 59 6.94 -2.74 -19.70
N LYS A 60 7.78 -1.71 -19.57
CA LYS A 60 8.94 -1.52 -20.42
C LYS A 60 10.04 -2.55 -20.09
N PRO A 61 10.91 -2.87 -21.03
CA PRO A 61 12.10 -3.67 -20.73
C PRO A 61 12.93 -3.05 -19.60
N TYR A 62 13.67 -3.90 -18.90
CA TYR A 62 14.56 -3.44 -17.83
C TYR A 62 15.56 -2.40 -18.35
N ASN A 63 15.57 -1.24 -17.72
CA ASN A 63 16.33 -0.06 -18.15
C ASN A 63 17.63 0.15 -17.36
N HIS A 64 18.00 -0.81 -16.49
CA HIS A 64 19.17 -0.80 -15.62
C HIS A 64 19.18 0.21 -14.45
N TYR A 65 18.16 1.07 -14.33
CA TYR A 65 18.06 1.94 -13.17
C TYR A 65 17.59 1.19 -11.93
N LYS A 66 18.25 1.43 -10.81
CA LYS A 66 17.96 0.89 -9.48
C LYS A 66 17.43 1.99 -8.59
N ILE A 67 16.19 1.87 -8.18
CA ILE A 67 15.49 2.88 -7.40
C ILE A 67 15.25 2.35 -5.98
N LEU A 68 15.62 3.15 -4.98
CA LEU A 68 15.31 2.89 -3.59
C LEU A 68 14.11 3.74 -3.17
N ILE A 69 13.09 3.12 -2.55
CA ILE A 69 11.92 3.82 -2.04
C ILE A 69 11.87 3.68 -0.52
N ALA A 70 11.95 4.80 0.17
CA ALA A 70 11.81 4.89 1.62
C ALA A 70 10.33 5.07 1.99
N GLY A 71 9.72 4.03 2.52
CA GLY A 71 8.31 3.94 2.89
C GLY A 71 7.46 3.19 1.85
N LEU A 72 6.74 2.16 2.30
CA LEU A 72 5.85 1.33 1.49
C LEU A 72 4.36 1.58 1.81
N GLY A 73 4.04 2.80 2.20
CA GLY A 73 2.66 3.29 2.28
C GLY A 73 2.08 3.60 0.90
N PRO A 74 0.88 4.22 0.83
CA PRO A 74 0.18 4.49 -0.43
C PRO A 74 1.03 5.22 -1.48
N ALA A 75 1.82 6.20 -1.10
CA ALA A 75 2.73 6.89 -2.00
C ALA A 75 3.85 5.95 -2.50
N GLY A 76 4.45 5.16 -1.59
CA GLY A 76 5.56 4.28 -1.90
C GLY A 76 5.16 3.13 -2.82
N PHE A 77 4.09 2.41 -2.52
CA PHE A 77 3.67 1.30 -3.38
C PHE A 77 3.12 1.76 -4.73
N THR A 78 2.48 2.94 -4.79
CA THR A 78 2.07 3.54 -6.06
C THR A 78 3.28 3.93 -6.91
N MET A 79 4.28 4.56 -6.29
CA MET A 79 5.54 4.90 -6.96
C MET A 79 6.25 3.63 -7.45
N ALA A 80 6.32 2.59 -6.63
CA ALA A 80 6.91 1.31 -7.01
C ALA A 80 6.23 0.73 -8.26
N TYR A 81 4.90 0.74 -8.29
CA TYR A 81 4.13 0.27 -9.44
C TYR A 81 4.53 1.00 -10.73
N TYR A 82 4.52 2.34 -10.73
CA TYR A 82 4.84 3.10 -11.94
C TYR A 82 6.30 2.95 -12.37
N LEU A 83 7.24 2.93 -11.44
CA LEU A 83 8.66 2.71 -11.75
C LEU A 83 8.93 1.31 -12.32
N LEU A 84 8.23 0.30 -11.83
CA LEU A 84 8.28 -1.06 -12.39
C LEU A 84 7.71 -1.08 -13.82
N MET A 85 6.63 -0.33 -14.09
CA MET A 85 6.09 -0.19 -15.45
C MET A 85 7.07 0.52 -16.38
N GLU A 86 7.90 1.43 -15.88
CA GLU A 86 8.98 2.08 -16.61
C GLU A 86 10.22 1.20 -16.81
N GLY A 87 10.25 0.00 -16.25
CA GLY A 87 11.34 -0.97 -16.38
C GLY A 87 12.47 -0.80 -15.37
N CYS A 88 12.27 -0.03 -14.30
CA CYS A 88 13.27 0.12 -13.24
C CYS A 88 13.29 -1.13 -12.33
N HIS A 89 14.44 -1.36 -11.70
CA HIS A 89 14.55 -2.21 -10.52
C HIS A 89 14.20 -1.40 -9.29
N VAL A 90 13.25 -1.87 -8.48
CA VAL A 90 12.72 -1.12 -7.34
C VAL A 90 12.91 -1.92 -6.06
N THR A 91 13.59 -1.33 -5.10
CA THR A 91 13.66 -1.83 -3.73
C THR A 91 12.92 -0.87 -2.82
N GLY A 92 11.80 -1.31 -2.26
CA GLY A 92 11.06 -0.55 -1.25
C GLY A 92 11.41 -1.02 0.15
N PHE A 93 11.53 -0.10 1.10
CA PHE A 93 11.72 -0.47 2.50
C PHE A 93 10.80 0.32 3.42
N ASP A 94 10.50 -0.27 4.58
CA ASP A 94 9.68 0.35 5.60
C ASP A 94 10.27 0.17 7.00
N GLY A 95 9.97 1.09 7.91
CA GLY A 95 10.40 1.05 9.30
C GLY A 95 9.76 -0.08 10.11
N LEU A 96 8.60 -0.57 9.69
CA LEU A 96 7.94 -1.71 10.31
C LEU A 96 8.49 -3.03 9.74
N LYS A 97 8.34 -4.10 10.51
CA LYS A 97 8.60 -5.45 10.01
C LYS A 97 7.53 -5.77 8.97
N ILE A 98 7.95 -6.05 7.74
CA ILE A 98 7.07 -6.57 6.71
C ILE A 98 7.04 -8.10 6.81
N GLU A 99 5.87 -8.68 7.01
CA GLU A 99 5.69 -10.12 7.01
C GLU A 99 5.75 -10.64 5.57
N SER A 100 6.42 -11.78 5.39
CA SER A 100 6.62 -12.35 4.05
C SER A 100 5.33 -13.02 3.54
N LEU A 101 5.06 -12.85 2.25
CA LEU A 101 4.02 -13.62 1.55
C LEU A 101 4.40 -15.09 1.43
N ALA A 102 3.39 -15.97 1.40
CA ALA A 102 3.60 -17.33 0.98
C ALA A 102 4.08 -17.37 -0.49
N GLN A 103 5.13 -18.13 -0.76
CA GLN A 103 5.72 -18.22 -2.10
C GLN A 103 4.70 -18.69 -3.14
N SER A 104 3.74 -19.53 -2.74
CA SER A 104 2.65 -19.98 -3.60
C SER A 104 1.81 -18.85 -4.20
N TYR A 105 1.64 -17.71 -3.50
CA TYR A 105 0.90 -16.56 -4.03
C TYR A 105 1.68 -15.80 -5.11
N ILE A 106 2.99 -15.94 -5.09
CA ILE A 106 3.88 -15.30 -6.06
C ILE A 106 4.02 -16.15 -7.32
N ASP A 107 4.22 -17.47 -7.14
CA ASP A 107 4.58 -18.39 -8.22
C ASP A 107 3.37 -19.00 -8.92
N ASN A 108 2.23 -19.11 -8.24
CA ASN A 108 1.04 -19.79 -8.79
C ASN A 108 -0.11 -18.80 -9.06
N PRO A 109 -0.91 -19.07 -10.10
CA PRO A 109 -2.15 -18.35 -10.31
C PRO A 109 -3.14 -18.58 -9.17
N ILE A 110 -3.91 -17.55 -8.82
CA ILE A 110 -4.91 -17.57 -7.75
C ILE A 110 -6.29 -17.63 -8.40
N TYR A 111 -6.97 -18.76 -8.21
CA TYR A 111 -8.29 -18.99 -8.79
C TYR A 111 -9.39 -18.26 -8.03
N ASP A 112 -9.31 -18.29 -6.70
CA ASP A 112 -10.32 -17.79 -5.79
C ASP A 112 -9.73 -16.75 -4.85
N TYR A 113 -10.31 -15.55 -4.85
CA TYR A 113 -9.86 -14.44 -4.01
C TYR A 113 -9.98 -14.77 -2.53
N GLU A 114 -11.02 -15.50 -2.10
CA GLU A 114 -11.20 -15.87 -0.71
C GLU A 114 -10.03 -16.70 -0.16
N SER A 115 -9.31 -17.42 -1.03
CA SER A 115 -8.14 -18.20 -0.62
C SER A 115 -6.96 -17.36 -0.11
N ILE A 116 -6.95 -16.07 -0.39
CA ILE A 116 -5.91 -15.14 0.05
C ILE A 116 -6.39 -14.15 1.11
N THR A 117 -7.68 -14.09 1.39
CA THR A 117 -8.24 -13.21 2.40
C THR A 117 -7.97 -13.73 3.81
N GLU A 118 -7.90 -12.84 4.76
CA GLU A 118 -7.77 -13.09 6.19
C GLU A 118 -8.96 -12.48 6.91
N SER A 119 -9.41 -13.13 7.99
CA SER A 119 -10.48 -12.59 8.81
C SER A 119 -10.06 -11.26 9.42
N LEU A 120 -10.91 -10.23 9.29
CA LEU A 120 -10.67 -8.93 9.89
C LEU A 120 -10.83 -8.95 11.42
N ASP A 121 -11.45 -10.02 11.96
CA ASP A 121 -11.62 -10.23 13.41
C ASP A 121 -10.39 -10.84 14.07
N GLU A 122 -9.39 -11.20 13.27
CA GLU A 122 -8.15 -11.82 13.73
C GLU A 122 -6.94 -10.93 13.36
N ARG A 123 -5.77 -11.28 13.90
CA ARG A 123 -4.54 -10.62 13.53
C ARG A 123 -4.17 -10.99 12.09
N MET A 124 -4.23 -9.99 11.22
CA MET A 124 -3.83 -10.13 9.82
C MET A 124 -2.32 -9.98 9.64
N MET A 125 -1.83 -10.41 8.46
CA MET A 125 -0.47 -10.12 8.01
C MET A 125 -0.18 -8.62 8.05
N THR A 126 0.97 -8.24 8.58
CA THR A 126 1.29 -6.85 8.87
C THR A 126 2.56 -6.34 8.16
N GLY A 127 2.72 -5.02 8.18
CA GLY A 127 3.94 -4.32 7.81
C GLY A 127 3.94 -3.69 6.43
N PHE A 128 3.08 -4.13 5.52
CA PHE A 128 2.96 -3.53 4.20
C PHE A 128 1.77 -2.57 4.15
N GLY A 129 1.96 -1.38 3.60
CA GLY A 129 0.89 -0.43 3.34
C GLY A 129 0.94 0.86 4.18
N GLY A 130 1.82 0.96 5.15
CA GLY A 130 2.00 2.16 5.98
C GLY A 130 0.69 2.59 6.64
N VAL A 131 0.30 3.86 6.46
CA VAL A 131 -0.95 4.39 7.05
C VAL A 131 -2.21 3.67 6.59
N ALA A 132 -2.21 3.06 5.43
CA ALA A 132 -3.35 2.29 4.94
C ALA A 132 -3.56 1.01 5.76
N GLU A 133 -2.52 0.49 6.43
CA GLU A 133 -2.60 -0.68 7.29
C GLU A 133 -3.34 -0.39 8.60
N TYR A 134 -3.07 0.74 9.23
CA TYR A 134 -3.58 1.02 10.60
C TYR A 134 -4.44 2.28 10.71
N GLY A 135 -4.46 3.14 9.71
CA GLY A 135 -5.04 4.47 9.85
C GLY A 135 -6.48 4.61 9.38
N ILE A 136 -6.98 3.78 8.47
CA ILE A 136 -8.25 4.03 7.78
C ILE A 136 -9.03 2.73 7.57
N THR A 137 -9.08 1.91 8.57
CA THR A 137 -9.68 0.58 8.53
C THR A 137 -11.16 0.56 8.18
N VAL A 138 -11.91 1.58 8.60
CA VAL A 138 -13.36 1.69 8.33
C VAL A 138 -13.68 1.84 6.83
N ARG A 139 -12.74 2.35 6.04
CA ARG A 139 -12.93 2.60 4.60
C ARG A 139 -12.09 1.71 3.70
N TRP A 140 -11.23 0.89 4.27
CA TRP A 140 -10.26 0.09 3.54
C TRP A 140 -10.25 -1.33 4.09
N ASP A 141 -10.62 -2.27 3.27
CA ASP A 141 -10.38 -3.68 3.57
C ASP A 141 -8.89 -3.97 3.44
N LYS A 142 -8.25 -4.40 4.52
CA LYS A 142 -6.82 -4.71 4.56
C LYS A 142 -6.41 -5.83 3.61
N ASN A 143 -7.34 -6.69 3.23
CA ASN A 143 -7.09 -7.72 2.21
C ASN A 143 -6.67 -7.11 0.87
N PHE A 144 -7.10 -5.87 0.56
CA PHE A 144 -6.61 -5.16 -0.61
C PHE A 144 -5.12 -4.81 -0.53
N LEU A 145 -4.56 -4.60 0.66
CA LEU A 145 -3.11 -4.41 0.82
C LEU A 145 -2.35 -5.68 0.47
N LYS A 146 -2.86 -6.83 0.89
CA LYS A 146 -2.29 -8.13 0.51
C LYS A 146 -2.33 -8.34 -1.00
N LEU A 147 -3.44 -7.99 -1.66
CA LEU A 147 -3.56 -8.02 -3.11
C LEU A 147 -2.51 -7.13 -3.81
N ILE A 148 -2.33 -5.89 -3.35
CA ILE A 148 -1.32 -4.96 -3.87
C ILE A 148 0.08 -5.54 -3.65
N TYR A 149 0.34 -6.09 -2.47
CA TYR A 149 1.63 -6.69 -2.13
C TYR A 149 1.95 -7.89 -3.02
N ILE A 150 1.00 -8.81 -3.25
CA ILE A 150 1.13 -9.94 -4.18
C ILE A 150 1.46 -9.41 -5.59
N THR A 151 0.69 -8.44 -6.09
CA THR A 151 0.88 -7.87 -7.42
C THR A 151 2.27 -7.27 -7.60
N LEU A 152 2.80 -6.58 -6.61
CA LEU A 152 4.16 -6.05 -6.66
C LEU A 152 5.22 -7.15 -6.56
N MET A 153 5.07 -8.10 -5.65
CA MET A 153 6.05 -9.19 -5.45
C MET A 153 6.14 -10.14 -6.64
N ARG A 154 5.12 -10.23 -7.47
CA ARG A 154 5.15 -10.96 -8.75
C ARG A 154 6.01 -10.28 -9.83
N ARG A 155 6.45 -9.04 -9.59
CA ARG A 155 7.38 -8.33 -10.49
C ARG A 155 8.81 -8.71 -10.13
N LYS A 156 9.53 -9.33 -11.05
CA LYS A 156 10.91 -9.80 -10.84
C LYS A 156 11.88 -8.69 -10.40
N GLN A 157 11.57 -7.45 -10.75
CA GLN A 157 12.38 -6.28 -10.43
C GLN A 157 11.96 -5.60 -9.12
N PHE A 158 11.03 -6.16 -8.36
CA PHE A 158 10.58 -5.60 -7.09
C PHE A 158 11.13 -6.36 -5.89
N GLN A 159 11.52 -5.61 -4.87
CA GLN A 159 11.93 -6.12 -3.56
C GLN A 159 11.32 -5.27 -2.45
N ALA A 160 10.79 -5.92 -1.40
CA ALA A 160 10.30 -5.25 -0.20
C ALA A 160 11.13 -5.68 1.02
N ILE A 161 11.58 -4.70 1.81
CA ILE A 161 12.44 -4.92 3.00
C ILE A 161 11.81 -4.22 4.20
N GLY A 162 11.51 -4.96 5.24
CA GLY A 162 11.04 -4.42 6.52
C GLY A 162 12.17 -4.15 7.52
N ASN A 163 11.83 -3.52 8.64
CA ASN A 163 12.75 -3.16 9.73
C ASN A 163 13.88 -2.21 9.32
N VAL A 164 13.71 -1.44 8.28
CA VAL A 164 14.69 -0.46 7.80
C VAL A 164 14.13 0.94 7.93
N ARG A 165 14.71 1.74 8.81
CA ARG A 165 14.27 3.11 9.06
C ARG A 165 15.16 4.10 8.32
N PHE A 166 14.53 4.96 7.50
CA PHE A 166 15.23 6.06 6.84
C PHE A 166 15.73 7.09 7.86
N GLY A 167 16.99 7.49 7.73
CA GLY A 167 17.66 8.38 8.67
C GLY A 167 18.22 7.69 9.92
N GLY A 168 17.83 6.44 10.17
CA GLY A 168 18.36 5.67 11.31
C GLY A 168 19.14 4.44 10.88
N THR A 169 18.55 3.61 10.01
CA THR A 169 19.21 2.39 9.51
C THR A 169 19.90 2.66 8.17
N ILE A 170 19.29 3.45 7.31
CA ILE A 170 19.83 3.86 5.99
C ILE A 170 19.75 5.38 5.88
N THR A 171 20.85 6.00 5.44
CA THR A 171 20.96 7.43 5.15
C THR A 171 20.94 7.69 3.63
N ILE A 172 20.98 8.95 3.24
CA ILE A 172 21.10 9.35 1.83
C ILE A 172 22.42 8.85 1.24
N GLU A 173 23.51 8.99 2.01
CA GLU A 173 24.85 8.56 1.60
C GLU A 173 24.91 7.04 1.38
N ASP A 174 24.21 6.28 2.21
CA ASP A 174 24.11 4.84 2.06
C ASP A 174 23.44 4.43 0.74
N THR A 175 22.48 5.21 0.25
CA THR A 175 21.80 4.94 -1.02
C THR A 175 22.79 4.83 -2.18
N GLN A 176 23.70 5.79 -2.28
CA GLN A 176 24.75 5.79 -3.31
C GLN A 176 25.74 4.65 -3.12
N ARG A 177 26.19 4.42 -1.87
CA ARG A 177 27.13 3.34 -1.52
C ARG A 177 26.56 1.95 -1.85
N LEU A 178 25.24 1.77 -1.72
CA LEU A 178 24.54 0.52 -2.06
C LEU A 178 24.27 0.38 -3.56
N GLY A 179 24.64 1.37 -4.37
CA GLY A 179 24.54 1.31 -5.83
C GLY A 179 23.16 1.59 -6.37
N PHE A 180 22.34 2.36 -5.66
CA PHE A 180 21.08 2.88 -6.17
C PHE A 180 21.32 4.20 -6.93
N ASP A 181 20.61 4.35 -8.06
CA ASP A 181 20.70 5.55 -8.89
C ASP A 181 19.83 6.69 -8.34
N HIS A 182 18.69 6.34 -7.74
CA HIS A 182 17.72 7.29 -7.21
C HIS A 182 17.14 6.84 -5.88
N LEU A 183 16.79 7.83 -5.05
CA LEU A 183 16.06 7.66 -3.80
C LEU A 183 14.73 8.41 -3.89
N CYS A 184 13.62 7.69 -3.68
CA CYS A 184 12.30 8.25 -3.52
C CYS A 184 11.93 8.26 -2.03
N ILE A 185 11.61 9.41 -1.48
CA ILE A 185 11.24 9.55 -0.07
C ILE A 185 9.72 9.60 0.03
N ALA A 186 9.13 8.52 0.58
CA ALA A 186 7.69 8.33 0.76
C ALA A 186 7.32 7.96 2.20
N VAL A 187 8.07 8.51 3.16
CA VAL A 187 7.99 8.16 4.60
C VAL A 187 6.72 8.67 5.30
N GLY A 188 5.89 9.42 4.61
CA GLY A 188 4.68 10.00 5.17
C GLY A 188 4.95 11.08 6.24
N ALA A 189 3.91 11.42 7.01
CA ALA A 189 3.98 12.37 8.12
C ALA A 189 3.89 11.61 9.46
N GLY A 190 4.82 10.68 9.69
CA GLY A 190 4.78 9.70 10.78
C GLY A 190 4.83 10.27 12.19
N LEU A 191 5.26 11.52 12.39
CA LEU A 191 5.23 12.17 13.70
C LEU A 191 3.94 12.99 13.83
N PRO A 192 3.01 12.57 14.69
CA PRO A 192 1.80 13.33 14.94
C PRO A 192 2.12 14.65 15.64
N LYS A 193 1.36 15.67 15.29
CA LYS A 193 1.48 16.98 15.94
C LYS A 193 0.98 16.89 17.39
N ALA A 194 1.82 17.25 18.34
CA ALA A 194 1.41 17.37 19.73
C ALA A 194 0.35 18.47 19.86
N LEU A 195 -0.71 18.19 20.61
CA LEU A 195 -1.74 19.18 20.95
C LEU A 195 -1.31 19.91 22.23
N PRO A 196 -1.14 21.25 22.19
CA PRO A 196 -0.75 22.02 23.37
C PRO A 196 -1.95 22.29 24.27
N ILE A 197 -2.52 21.23 24.83
CA ILE A 197 -3.64 21.29 25.79
C ILE A 197 -3.20 20.81 27.18
N PRO A 198 -3.76 21.34 28.27
CA PRO A 198 -3.46 20.83 29.61
C PRO A 198 -3.74 19.35 29.73
N GLY A 199 -2.80 18.59 30.29
CA GLY A 199 -2.92 17.15 30.49
C GLY A 199 -2.57 16.29 29.27
N SER A 200 -2.10 16.85 28.14
CA SER A 200 -1.72 16.10 26.95
C SER A 200 -0.60 15.05 27.16
N LEU A 201 0.17 15.21 28.25
CA LEU A 201 1.23 14.27 28.64
C LEU A 201 0.83 13.41 29.87
N ALA A 202 -0.42 13.47 30.32
CA ALA A 202 -0.88 12.65 31.43
C ALA A 202 -0.84 11.15 31.08
N PRO A 203 -0.57 10.25 32.02
CA PRO A 203 -0.63 8.82 31.82
C PRO A 203 -1.97 8.40 31.21
N GLY A 204 -1.94 7.58 30.16
CA GLY A 204 -3.13 7.13 29.42
C GLY A 204 -3.52 8.02 28.24
N MET A 205 -2.99 9.23 28.12
CA MET A 205 -3.15 10.04 26.92
C MET A 205 -2.31 9.47 25.78
N ARG A 206 -2.96 9.22 24.65
CA ARG A 206 -2.32 8.69 23.43
C ARG A 206 -2.76 9.47 22.21
N GLN A 207 -1.91 9.50 21.22
CA GLN A 207 -2.27 10.05 19.93
C GLN A 207 -3.01 8.97 19.11
N ALA A 208 -3.92 9.41 18.23
CA ALA A 208 -4.78 8.48 17.49
C ALA A 208 -3.99 7.44 16.65
N ASN A 209 -2.91 7.83 16.02
CA ASN A 209 -2.07 6.91 15.26
C ASN A 209 -1.36 5.87 16.14
N ASP A 210 -0.87 6.25 17.33
CA ASP A 210 -0.25 5.32 18.28
C ASP A 210 -1.28 4.31 18.79
N PHE A 211 -2.50 4.78 19.04
CA PHE A 211 -3.61 3.93 19.48
C PHE A 211 -4.01 2.94 18.38
N LEU A 212 -4.23 3.43 17.14
CA LEU A 212 -4.61 2.59 16.00
C LEU A 212 -3.51 1.59 15.65
N MET A 213 -2.25 2.01 15.68
CA MET A 213 -1.12 1.11 15.44
C MET A 213 -1.03 0.01 16.50
N ALA A 214 -1.27 0.36 17.77
CA ALA A 214 -1.30 -0.63 18.85
C ALA A 214 -2.42 -1.65 18.65
N LEU A 215 -3.64 -1.21 18.31
CA LEU A 215 -4.75 -2.10 17.99
C LEU A 215 -4.39 -3.06 16.83
N GLN A 216 -3.89 -2.51 15.74
CA GLN A 216 -3.52 -3.25 14.54
C GLN A 216 -2.45 -4.30 14.81
N LEU A 217 -1.36 -3.93 15.50
CA LEU A 217 -0.24 -4.82 15.74
C LEU A 217 -0.52 -5.88 16.81
N THR A 218 -1.50 -5.64 17.68
CA THR A 218 -1.91 -6.63 18.71
C THR A 218 -3.04 -7.53 18.25
N GLY A 219 -3.66 -7.25 17.11
CA GLY A 219 -4.84 -7.98 16.64
C GLY A 219 -6.09 -7.76 17.52
N ALA A 220 -6.18 -6.61 18.16
CA ALA A 220 -7.30 -6.24 19.03
C ALA A 220 -8.34 -5.38 18.28
N LEU A 221 -8.69 -5.79 17.07
CA LEU A 221 -9.75 -5.14 16.28
C LEU A 221 -11.07 -5.86 16.46
#